data_84ef5135be37ebaeb15c1d6748c2db92
#
_entry.id   84ef5135be37ebaeb15c1d6748c2db92
#
_cell.length_a   1.000
_cell.length_b   1.000
_cell.length_c   1.000
_cell.angle_alpha   90.00
_cell.angle_beta   90.00
_cell.angle_gamma   90.00
#
_symmetry.space_group_name_H-M   'P 1'
#
loop_
_entity.id
_entity.type
_entity.pdbx_description
1 polymer ?
#
loop_
_entity_poly.entity_id
_entity_poly.type
_entity_poly.pdbx_seq_one_letter_code
_entity_poly.pdbx_strand_id
1 'polypeptide(L)'
;MLRYLTRREILKKITNYLMAFFMMPFFSIKKSMAVEADGTTGSMERHMNLPKPLLKGEVSVEEAIKHRRTIRSYLSKALTLEQLSQIFWAAQGITEDGGYKRSAPSAGALYPLDIYAAVGDNGVEGVKAGIYHYNAHKHVALLIAEGDFRKELARTALSQMWMARAPINLVITSEYSRITSKYGTRGEMYAMIEAGHVGQNIFLQAEALGLRAGIVGAFHGNDVIRVMKISRSHDPLLILPVGYGA
;
A
#
# COMPACT_ATOMS: atom_id res chain seq x y z
N MET A 1 -4.64 -4.33 50.59
CA MET A 1 -6.05 -3.88 50.56
C MET A 1 -6.14 -2.67 49.62
N LEU A 2 -6.44 -2.91 48.33
CA LEU A 2 -6.53 -1.84 47.30
C LEU A 2 -7.89 -1.14 47.42
N ARG A 3 -7.89 0.15 47.74
CA ARG A 3 -9.12 0.99 47.78
C ARG A 3 -9.51 1.33 46.33
N TYR A 4 -10.65 0.83 45.90
CA TYR A 4 -11.25 1.25 44.63
C TYR A 4 -11.85 2.65 44.78
N LEU A 5 -11.42 3.56 43.88
CA LEU A 5 -11.95 4.91 43.83
C LEU A 5 -13.39 4.90 43.33
N THR A 6 -14.28 5.68 43.98
CA THR A 6 -15.66 5.80 43.58
C THR A 6 -15.82 6.67 42.31
N ARG A 7 -16.90 6.46 41.53
CA ARG A 7 -17.23 7.26 40.34
C ARG A 7 -17.13 8.77 40.54
N ARG A 8 -17.45 9.25 41.75
CA ARG A 8 -17.42 10.66 42.12
C ARG A 8 -16.01 11.22 42.31
N GLU A 9 -15.06 10.39 42.74
CA GLU A 9 -13.65 10.75 42.90
C GLU A 9 -12.91 10.76 41.56
N ILE A 10 -13.34 9.91 40.63
CA ILE A 10 -12.79 9.87 39.23
C ILE A 10 -13.23 11.14 38.50
N LEU A 11 -14.50 11.56 38.60
CA LEU A 11 -15.03 12.76 37.96
C LEU A 11 -14.36 14.04 38.50
N LYS A 12 -14.10 14.16 39.80
CA LYS A 12 -13.34 15.30 40.38
C LYS A 12 -11.93 15.41 39.88
N LYS A 13 -11.23 14.29 39.66
CA LYS A 13 -9.86 14.28 39.08
C LYS A 13 -9.86 14.73 37.62
N ILE A 14 -10.85 14.34 36.82
CA ILE A 14 -10.98 14.73 35.41
C ILE A 14 -11.25 16.24 35.28
N THR A 15 -12.09 16.82 36.14
CA THR A 15 -12.40 18.27 36.12
C THR A 15 -11.17 19.12 36.47
N ASN A 16 -10.32 18.66 37.39
CA ASN A 16 -9.09 19.37 37.74
C ASN A 16 -8.03 19.32 36.66
N TYR A 17 -7.96 18.24 35.85
CA TYR A 17 -7.05 18.16 34.70
C TYR A 17 -7.50 19.06 33.53
N LEU A 18 -8.79 19.26 33.33
CA LEU A 18 -9.34 20.14 32.29
C LEU A 18 -9.14 21.64 32.59
N MET A 19 -9.11 22.05 33.87
CA MET A 19 -8.82 23.45 34.24
C MET A 19 -7.34 23.83 34.15
N ALA A 20 -6.39 22.88 34.25
CA ALA A 20 -4.98 23.15 34.13
C ALA A 20 -4.52 23.38 32.66
N PHE A 21 -5.35 23.00 31.66
CA PHE A 21 -5.02 23.14 30.24
C PHE A 21 -5.41 24.51 29.66
N PHE A 22 -6.16 25.35 30.39
CA PHE A 22 -6.67 26.63 29.89
C PHE A 22 -5.87 27.87 30.32
N MET A 23 -4.71 27.71 30.99
CA MET A 23 -3.83 28.80 31.36
C MET A 23 -2.42 28.65 30.79
N MET A 24 -2.27 28.68 29.46
CA MET A 24 -0.98 28.99 28.83
C MET A 24 -1.07 30.33 28.12
N PRO A 25 -0.11 31.27 28.35
CA PRO A 25 -0.14 32.56 27.71
C PRO A 25 0.18 32.46 26.22
N PHE A 26 -0.60 33.16 25.40
CA PHE A 26 -0.37 33.37 23.99
C PHE A 26 1.02 34.00 23.76
N PHE A 27 1.96 33.21 23.24
CA PHE A 27 3.23 33.77 22.74
C PHE A 27 3.01 34.31 21.33
N SER A 28 3.07 35.63 21.20
CA SER A 28 2.97 36.36 19.93
C SER A 28 4.22 36.05 19.10
N ILE A 29 4.07 35.26 18.03
CA ILE A 29 5.14 35.03 17.06
C ILE A 29 5.19 36.23 16.11
N LYS A 30 6.23 37.05 16.23
CA LYS A 30 6.59 38.09 15.27
C LYS A 30 6.86 37.44 13.90
N LYS A 31 6.11 37.91 12.91
CA LYS A 31 6.25 37.59 11.49
C LYS A 31 7.61 38.11 11.00
N SER A 32 8.59 37.22 10.82
CA SER A 32 9.82 37.52 10.10
C SER A 32 9.51 37.47 8.63
N MET A 33 9.68 38.60 7.94
CA MET A 33 9.64 38.68 6.47
C MET A 33 10.85 37.89 5.95
N ALA A 34 10.62 36.71 5.39
CA ALA A 34 11.59 36.01 4.57
C ALA A 34 11.39 36.44 3.11
N VAL A 35 12.51 36.85 2.52
CA VAL A 35 12.70 37.22 1.12
C VAL A 35 12.21 36.08 0.23
N GLU A 36 11.32 36.43 -0.71
CA GLU A 36 10.96 35.57 -1.83
C GLU A 36 12.21 35.34 -2.70
N ALA A 37 12.75 34.13 -2.62
CA ALA A 37 13.60 33.60 -3.66
C ALA A 37 12.69 32.96 -4.70
N ASP A 38 12.45 33.65 -5.80
CA ASP A 38 11.88 33.09 -7.02
C ASP A 38 12.81 31.98 -7.53
N GLY A 39 12.36 30.75 -7.35
CA GLY A 39 13.01 29.53 -7.76
C GLY A 39 11.97 28.59 -8.36
N THR A 40 11.36 29.00 -9.48
CA THR A 40 10.52 28.15 -10.33
C THR A 40 11.38 27.09 -11.01
N THR A 41 11.86 26.11 -10.24
CA THR A 41 12.19 24.79 -10.79
C THR A 41 10.95 23.94 -10.63
N GLY A 42 10.24 23.71 -11.75
CA GLY A 42 9.06 22.87 -11.81
C GLY A 42 9.35 21.51 -11.15
N SER A 43 8.81 21.29 -9.95
CA SER A 43 8.63 19.95 -9.43
C SER A 43 7.62 19.29 -10.35
N MET A 44 8.10 18.55 -11.38
CA MET A 44 7.25 17.63 -12.13
C MET A 44 6.44 16.86 -11.08
N GLU A 45 5.12 16.95 -11.15
CA GLU A 45 4.22 16.22 -10.28
C GLU A 45 4.55 14.73 -10.39
N ARG A 46 5.26 14.20 -9.39
CA ARG A 46 5.67 12.80 -9.34
C ARG A 46 4.52 11.88 -8.99
N HIS A 47 3.27 12.33 -9.05
CA HIS A 47 2.11 11.50 -8.77
C HIS A 47 1.24 11.32 -10.01
N MET A 48 0.72 10.12 -10.16
CA MET A 48 -0.22 9.72 -11.19
C MET A 48 -1.60 9.58 -10.55
N ASN A 49 -2.56 10.38 -11.03
CA ASN A 49 -3.95 10.23 -10.63
C ASN A 49 -4.50 8.92 -11.19
N LEU A 50 -5.10 8.12 -10.33
CA LEU A 50 -5.70 6.86 -10.73
C LEU A 50 -7.20 7.06 -11.05
N PRO A 51 -7.73 6.40 -12.10
CA PRO A 51 -9.17 6.37 -12.35
C PRO A 51 -9.94 5.88 -11.13
N LYS A 52 -11.15 6.39 -10.94
CA LYS A 52 -12.02 5.93 -9.85
C LYS A 52 -12.29 4.43 -9.97
N PRO A 53 -12.24 3.67 -8.85
CA PRO A 53 -12.49 2.24 -8.90
C PRO A 53 -13.95 1.93 -9.26
N LEU A 54 -14.14 0.86 -10.01
CA LEU A 54 -15.45 0.27 -10.27
C LEU A 54 -15.89 -0.52 -9.03
N LEU A 55 -17.10 -0.22 -8.54
CA LEU A 55 -17.68 -0.92 -7.39
C LEU A 55 -18.61 -2.07 -7.78
N LYS A 56 -18.85 -2.24 -9.08
CA LYS A 56 -19.65 -3.32 -9.64
C LYS A 56 -18.94 -3.91 -10.84
N GLY A 57 -18.66 -5.21 -10.79
CA GLY A 57 -18.06 -6.00 -11.87
C GLY A 57 -19.08 -6.94 -12.49
N GLU A 58 -18.66 -7.65 -13.55
CA GLU A 58 -19.47 -8.65 -14.28
C GLU A 58 -19.25 -10.07 -13.74
N VAL A 59 -18.07 -10.35 -13.18
CA VAL A 59 -17.69 -11.66 -12.62
C VAL A 59 -18.09 -11.72 -11.15
N SER A 60 -18.81 -12.77 -10.75
CA SER A 60 -19.18 -12.98 -9.35
C SER A 60 -17.97 -13.36 -8.48
N VAL A 61 -18.07 -13.14 -7.18
CA VAL A 61 -17.03 -13.55 -6.22
C VAL A 61 -16.81 -15.07 -6.28
N GLU A 62 -17.88 -15.84 -6.37
CA GLU A 62 -17.84 -17.29 -6.46
C GLU A 62 -17.10 -17.75 -7.72
N GLU A 63 -17.36 -17.11 -8.84
CA GLU A 63 -16.70 -17.39 -10.11
C GLU A 63 -15.21 -17.03 -10.04
N ALA A 64 -14.86 -15.87 -9.52
CA ALA A 64 -13.47 -15.46 -9.31
C ALA A 64 -12.73 -16.43 -8.38
N ILE A 65 -13.34 -16.86 -7.27
CA ILE A 65 -12.77 -17.85 -6.34
C ILE A 65 -12.57 -19.20 -7.08
N LYS A 66 -13.53 -19.66 -7.86
CA LYS A 66 -13.48 -20.93 -8.58
C LYS A 66 -12.36 -20.95 -9.62
N HIS A 67 -12.15 -19.86 -10.35
CA HIS A 67 -11.24 -19.82 -11.50
C HIS A 67 -9.84 -19.27 -11.17
N ARG A 68 -9.68 -18.52 -10.08
CA ARG A 68 -8.37 -18.01 -9.66
C ARG A 68 -7.30 -19.12 -9.62
N ARG A 69 -6.20 -18.91 -10.33
CA ARG A 69 -5.03 -19.79 -10.31
C ARG A 69 -3.76 -18.96 -10.12
N THR A 70 -2.73 -19.54 -9.52
CA THR A 70 -1.38 -18.98 -9.53
C THR A 70 -0.73 -19.25 -10.88
N ILE A 71 -0.46 -18.18 -11.63
CA ILE A 71 0.11 -18.25 -12.96
C ILE A 71 1.56 -17.73 -12.94
N ARG A 72 2.43 -18.37 -13.74
CA ARG A 72 3.86 -18.05 -13.86
C ARG A 72 4.29 -17.83 -15.32
N SER A 73 3.34 -17.62 -16.22
CA SER A 73 3.60 -17.24 -17.60
C SER A 73 2.67 -16.11 -18.01
N TYR A 74 3.20 -15.10 -18.69
CA TYR A 74 2.51 -13.88 -19.03
C TYR A 74 2.72 -13.52 -20.50
N LEU A 75 1.66 -13.01 -21.12
CA LEU A 75 1.72 -12.39 -22.43
C LEU A 75 2.40 -11.02 -22.35
N SER A 76 3.10 -10.62 -23.40
CA SER A 76 3.64 -9.28 -23.56
C SER A 76 2.53 -8.31 -23.98
N LYS A 77 1.60 -8.04 -23.04
CA LYS A 77 0.44 -7.16 -23.23
C LYS A 77 0.33 -6.21 -22.05
N ALA A 78 0.25 -4.90 -22.33
CA ALA A 78 0.07 -3.86 -21.35
C ALA A 78 -1.26 -4.00 -20.61
N LEU A 79 -1.30 -3.63 -19.34
CA LEU A 79 -2.53 -3.32 -18.62
C LEU A 79 -3.03 -1.94 -19.05
N THR A 80 -4.33 -1.70 -18.92
CA THR A 80 -4.83 -0.33 -18.93
C THR A 80 -4.59 0.36 -17.58
N LEU A 81 -4.68 1.69 -17.55
CA LEU A 81 -4.56 2.45 -16.30
C LEU A 81 -5.71 2.14 -15.34
N GLU A 82 -6.91 1.87 -15.86
CA GLU A 82 -8.08 1.43 -15.07
C GLU A 82 -7.82 0.10 -14.39
N GLN A 83 -7.19 -0.85 -15.08
CA GLN A 83 -6.86 -2.16 -14.51
C GLN A 83 -5.82 -2.00 -13.37
N LEU A 84 -4.77 -1.19 -13.57
CA LEU A 84 -3.80 -0.90 -12.51
C LEU A 84 -4.48 -0.24 -11.30
N SER A 85 -5.33 0.77 -11.55
CA SER A 85 -6.10 1.46 -10.51
C SER A 85 -6.97 0.50 -9.70
N GLN A 86 -7.70 -0.36 -10.39
CA GLN A 86 -8.60 -1.32 -9.77
C GLN A 86 -7.85 -2.34 -8.92
N ILE A 87 -6.67 -2.80 -9.36
CA ILE A 87 -5.79 -3.70 -8.59
C ILE A 87 -5.27 -3.01 -7.33
N PHE A 88 -4.82 -1.75 -7.41
CA PHE A 88 -4.41 -0.98 -6.23
C PHE A 88 -5.56 -0.80 -5.23
N TRP A 89 -6.75 -0.46 -5.74
CA TRP A 89 -7.93 -0.31 -4.88
C TRP A 89 -8.32 -1.63 -4.21
N ALA A 90 -8.32 -2.73 -4.94
CA ALA A 90 -8.61 -4.05 -4.38
C ALA A 90 -7.60 -4.44 -3.29
N ALA A 91 -6.33 -4.03 -3.42
CA ALA A 91 -5.29 -4.30 -2.44
C ALA A 91 -5.55 -3.56 -1.11
N GLN A 92 -5.70 -2.21 -1.14
CA GLN A 92 -5.74 -1.37 0.07
C GLN A 92 -6.58 -0.09 -0.10
N GLY A 93 -7.47 -0.04 -1.11
CA GLY A 93 -8.29 1.13 -1.37
C GLY A 93 -9.28 1.42 -0.26
N ILE A 94 -9.64 2.70 -0.11
CA ILE A 94 -10.66 3.14 0.84
C ILE A 94 -12.04 2.76 0.33
N THR A 95 -12.91 2.26 1.21
CA THR A 95 -14.22 1.72 0.89
C THR A 95 -15.39 2.49 1.53
N GLU A 96 -15.08 3.55 2.31
CA GLU A 96 -16.10 4.42 2.92
C GLU A 96 -15.64 5.88 2.99
N ASP A 97 -16.56 6.81 3.07
CA ASP A 97 -16.30 8.27 3.08
C ASP A 97 -15.45 8.74 4.27
N GLY A 98 -15.46 8.03 5.39
CA GLY A 98 -14.64 8.34 6.58
C GLY A 98 -13.16 8.00 6.43
N GLY A 99 -12.78 7.25 5.40
CA GLY A 99 -11.39 6.86 5.14
C GLY A 99 -10.80 5.83 6.10
N TYR A 100 -11.59 5.32 7.05
CA TYR A 100 -11.14 4.36 8.07
C TYR A 100 -11.19 2.91 7.62
N LYS A 101 -12.07 2.59 6.65
CA LYS A 101 -12.20 1.22 6.14
C LYS A 101 -11.54 1.10 4.78
N ARG A 102 -10.84 -0.01 4.60
CA ARG A 102 -10.17 -0.37 3.36
C ARG A 102 -10.70 -1.69 2.82
N SER A 103 -10.34 -2.00 1.59
CA SER A 103 -10.71 -3.24 0.90
C SER A 103 -10.23 -4.51 1.62
N ALA A 104 -9.10 -4.44 2.31
CA ALA A 104 -8.62 -5.52 3.17
C ALA A 104 -8.80 -5.16 4.66
N PRO A 105 -9.23 -6.11 5.53
CA PRO A 105 -9.34 -5.88 6.95
C PRO A 105 -7.96 -5.78 7.60
N SER A 106 -7.82 -4.87 8.58
CA SER A 106 -6.60 -4.67 9.36
C SER A 106 -6.88 -4.71 10.85
N ALA A 107 -6.01 -5.34 11.63
CA ALA A 107 -6.15 -5.39 13.08
C ALA A 107 -6.11 -3.98 13.69
N GLY A 108 -7.20 -3.61 14.35
CA GLY A 108 -7.37 -2.28 14.96
C GLY A 108 -7.39 -1.12 13.96
N ALA A 109 -7.61 -1.40 12.68
CA ALA A 109 -7.56 -0.43 11.57
C ALA A 109 -6.23 0.35 11.52
N LEU A 110 -5.11 -0.33 11.84
CA LEU A 110 -3.78 0.29 11.89
C LEU A 110 -3.06 0.32 10.54
N TYR A 111 -3.47 -0.56 9.60
CA TYR A 111 -2.98 -0.58 8.21
C TYR A 111 -1.46 -0.49 8.08
N PRO A 112 -0.73 -1.48 8.62
CA PRO A 112 0.73 -1.47 8.59
C PRO A 112 1.31 -1.69 7.18
N LEU A 113 0.49 -2.07 6.20
CA LEU A 113 0.94 -2.45 4.87
C LEU A 113 1.00 -1.27 3.91
N ASP A 114 2.04 -1.28 3.08
CA ASP A 114 2.21 -0.41 1.91
C ASP A 114 2.30 -1.26 0.64
N ILE A 115 1.76 -0.72 -0.46
CA ILE A 115 1.72 -1.38 -1.77
C ILE A 115 2.59 -0.61 -2.75
N TYR A 116 3.57 -1.29 -3.32
CA TYR A 116 4.42 -0.77 -4.39
C TYR A 116 4.16 -1.56 -5.67
N ALA A 117 4.40 -0.93 -6.83
CA ALA A 117 4.37 -1.60 -8.12
C ALA A 117 5.66 -1.31 -8.90
N ALA A 118 6.35 -2.35 -9.35
CA ALA A 118 7.34 -2.25 -10.41
C ALA A 118 6.60 -2.38 -11.74
N VAL A 119 6.42 -1.27 -12.43
CA VAL A 119 5.83 -1.19 -13.78
C VAL A 119 6.94 -1.30 -14.79
N GLY A 120 6.82 -2.24 -15.72
CA GLY A 120 7.83 -2.46 -16.75
C GLY A 120 7.64 -1.57 -17.97
N ASP A 121 8.63 -1.62 -18.89
CA ASP A 121 8.49 -0.98 -20.20
C ASP A 121 7.26 -1.51 -20.92
N ASN A 122 6.40 -0.60 -21.37
CA ASN A 122 5.08 -0.91 -21.93
C ASN A 122 4.22 -1.82 -21.04
N GLY A 123 4.42 -1.77 -19.72
CA GLY A 123 3.67 -2.60 -18.76
C GLY A 123 2.25 -2.08 -18.50
N VAL A 124 2.05 -0.76 -18.57
CA VAL A 124 0.73 -0.11 -18.43
C VAL A 124 0.63 0.99 -19.49
N GLU A 125 -0.51 1.08 -20.17
CA GLU A 125 -0.77 2.04 -21.24
C GLU A 125 -0.62 3.48 -20.72
N GLY A 126 0.21 4.27 -21.41
CA GLY A 126 0.46 5.67 -21.07
C GLY A 126 1.27 5.92 -19.78
N VAL A 127 1.74 4.85 -19.11
CA VAL A 127 2.51 4.95 -17.87
C VAL A 127 3.98 4.63 -18.13
N LYS A 128 4.88 5.48 -17.67
CA LYS A 128 6.33 5.24 -17.72
C LYS A 128 6.71 4.02 -16.89
N ALA A 129 7.72 3.27 -17.34
CA ALA A 129 8.33 2.24 -16.50
C ALA A 129 8.91 2.86 -15.24
N GLY A 130 8.67 2.22 -14.09
CA GLY A 130 9.11 2.77 -12.81
C GLY A 130 8.62 2.00 -11.61
N ILE A 131 9.05 2.46 -10.45
CA ILE A 131 8.56 2.02 -9.15
C ILE A 131 7.54 3.05 -8.67
N TYR A 132 6.36 2.58 -8.36
CA TYR A 132 5.24 3.40 -7.90
C TYR A 132 4.80 2.96 -6.49
N HIS A 133 4.54 3.91 -5.60
CA HIS A 133 3.94 3.68 -4.29
C HIS A 133 2.47 4.12 -4.30
N TYR A 134 1.57 3.24 -3.92
CA TYR A 134 0.14 3.54 -3.86
C TYR A 134 -0.23 4.32 -2.60
N ASN A 135 -0.82 5.49 -2.76
CA ASN A 135 -1.44 6.26 -1.70
C ASN A 135 -2.96 6.05 -1.71
N ALA A 136 -3.45 5.25 -0.77
CA ALA A 136 -4.87 4.91 -0.68
C ALA A 136 -5.76 6.11 -0.35
N HIS A 137 -5.29 7.06 0.48
CA HIS A 137 -6.08 8.23 0.89
C HIS A 137 -6.38 9.19 -0.26
N LYS A 138 -5.43 9.36 -1.17
CA LYS A 138 -5.60 10.22 -2.34
C LYS A 138 -5.97 9.46 -3.60
N HIS A 139 -5.93 8.14 -3.56
CA HIS A 139 -6.06 7.25 -4.71
C HIS A 139 -5.15 7.66 -5.87
N VAL A 140 -3.86 7.78 -5.56
CA VAL A 140 -2.80 8.14 -6.53
C VAL A 140 -1.63 7.18 -6.42
N ALA A 141 -0.85 7.05 -7.48
CA ALA A 141 0.42 6.33 -7.47
C ALA A 141 1.59 7.33 -7.56
N LEU A 142 2.48 7.27 -6.57
CA LEU A 142 3.65 8.15 -6.46
C LEU A 142 4.84 7.49 -7.16
N LEU A 143 5.42 8.13 -8.16
CA LEU A 143 6.63 7.65 -8.82
C LEU A 143 7.84 7.82 -7.88
N ILE A 144 8.46 6.71 -7.50
CA ILE A 144 9.63 6.64 -6.62
C ILE A 144 10.92 6.65 -7.44
N ALA A 145 10.96 5.88 -8.54
CA ALA A 145 12.10 5.80 -9.45
C ALA A 145 11.64 5.46 -10.86
N GLU A 146 12.25 6.08 -11.88
CA GLU A 146 12.04 5.76 -13.29
C GLU A 146 12.94 4.58 -13.72
N GLY A 147 12.45 3.74 -14.62
CA GLY A 147 13.15 2.60 -15.21
C GLY A 147 12.44 1.26 -14.99
N ASP A 148 12.83 0.24 -15.76
CA ASP A 148 12.27 -1.11 -15.64
C ASP A 148 13.08 -1.96 -14.66
N PHE A 149 12.57 -2.14 -13.48
CA PHE A 149 13.21 -2.90 -12.38
C PHE A 149 12.75 -4.36 -12.29
N ARG A 150 11.91 -4.85 -13.20
CA ARG A 150 11.33 -6.20 -13.11
C ARG A 150 12.38 -7.30 -13.13
N LYS A 151 13.43 -7.17 -13.94
CA LYS A 151 14.53 -8.17 -14.03
C LYS A 151 15.35 -8.21 -12.74
N GLU A 152 15.70 -7.04 -12.21
CA GLU A 152 16.41 -6.90 -10.94
C GLU A 152 15.58 -7.49 -9.80
N LEU A 153 14.28 -7.16 -9.74
CA LEU A 153 13.35 -7.71 -8.75
C LEU A 153 13.24 -9.25 -8.86
N ALA A 154 13.16 -9.80 -10.07
CA ALA A 154 13.12 -11.24 -10.27
C ALA A 154 14.40 -11.96 -9.78
N ARG A 155 15.57 -11.30 -9.90
CA ARG A 155 16.84 -11.83 -9.35
C ARG A 155 16.82 -11.89 -7.83
N THR A 156 16.26 -10.89 -7.14
CA THR A 156 16.13 -10.91 -5.67
C THR A 156 15.23 -12.05 -5.19
N ALA A 157 14.31 -12.48 -6.02
CA ALA A 157 13.37 -13.58 -5.77
C ALA A 157 13.92 -14.93 -6.28
N LEU A 158 15.15 -15.28 -5.89
CA LEU A 158 15.83 -16.52 -6.26
C LEU A 158 15.86 -16.76 -7.78
N SER A 159 16.05 -15.68 -8.55
CA SER A 159 16.09 -15.71 -10.01
C SER A 159 14.82 -16.28 -10.67
N GLN A 160 13.64 -16.05 -10.10
CA GLN A 160 12.37 -16.42 -10.68
C GLN A 160 12.02 -15.53 -11.88
N MET A 161 12.76 -15.69 -12.99
CA MET A 161 12.75 -14.80 -14.16
C MET A 161 11.41 -14.69 -14.88
N TRP A 162 10.47 -15.60 -14.64
CA TRP A 162 9.10 -15.49 -15.14
C TRP A 162 8.38 -14.22 -14.63
N MET A 163 8.77 -13.70 -13.45
CA MET A 163 8.24 -12.44 -12.90
C MET A 163 8.55 -11.24 -13.81
N ALA A 164 9.72 -11.23 -14.46
CA ALA A 164 10.12 -10.15 -15.36
C ALA A 164 9.26 -10.07 -16.64
N ARG A 165 8.48 -11.11 -16.95
CA ARG A 165 7.53 -11.12 -18.08
C ARG A 165 6.18 -10.51 -17.73
N ALA A 166 5.81 -10.47 -16.46
CA ALA A 166 4.60 -9.79 -16.02
C ALA A 166 4.72 -8.28 -16.30
N PRO A 167 3.69 -7.62 -16.84
CA PRO A 167 3.72 -6.17 -17.06
C PRO A 167 3.92 -5.37 -15.78
N ILE A 168 3.41 -5.84 -14.65
CA ILE A 168 3.65 -5.25 -13.32
C ILE A 168 3.97 -6.32 -12.29
N ASN A 169 4.76 -5.93 -11.27
CA ASN A 169 4.97 -6.73 -10.07
C ASN A 169 4.61 -5.89 -8.85
N LEU A 170 3.56 -6.27 -8.13
CA LEU A 170 3.21 -5.63 -6.86
C LEU A 170 4.10 -6.16 -5.74
N VAL A 171 4.57 -5.28 -4.87
CA VAL A 171 5.32 -5.64 -3.66
C VAL A 171 4.52 -5.15 -2.46
N ILE A 172 4.11 -6.08 -1.61
CA ILE A 172 3.44 -5.80 -0.34
C ILE A 172 4.50 -5.75 0.74
N THR A 173 4.56 -4.64 1.46
CA THR A 173 5.50 -4.44 2.57
C THR A 173 4.76 -4.12 3.84
N SER A 174 5.41 -4.32 4.99
CA SER A 174 4.90 -3.90 6.29
C SER A 174 5.86 -2.94 6.98
N GLU A 175 5.34 -1.85 7.52
CA GLU A 175 5.99 -1.06 8.55
C GLU A 175 5.46 -1.52 9.91
N TYR A 176 6.13 -2.48 10.52
CA TYR A 176 5.67 -3.15 11.73
C TYR A 176 5.45 -2.20 12.90
N SER A 177 6.18 -1.09 12.99
CA SER A 177 6.01 -0.09 14.05
C SER A 177 4.58 0.43 14.17
N ARG A 178 3.85 0.53 13.05
CA ARG A 178 2.43 0.97 13.02
C ARG A 178 1.51 0.05 13.83
N ILE A 179 1.80 -1.24 13.89
CA ILE A 179 0.92 -2.23 14.51
C ILE A 179 1.48 -2.76 15.83
N THR A 180 2.81 -2.86 15.96
CA THR A 180 3.45 -3.34 17.20
C THR A 180 3.33 -2.32 18.34
N SER A 181 3.17 -1.03 18.04
CA SER A 181 2.86 0.01 19.02
C SER A 181 1.61 -0.30 19.87
N LYS A 182 0.64 -1.02 19.30
CA LYS A 182 -0.60 -1.44 19.99
C LYS A 182 -0.60 -2.88 20.44
N TYR A 183 -0.04 -3.79 19.64
CA TYR A 183 -0.17 -5.24 19.83
C TYR A 183 1.13 -5.94 20.22
N GLY A 184 2.24 -5.18 20.44
CA GLY A 184 3.55 -5.77 20.69
C GLY A 184 3.97 -6.71 19.56
N THR A 185 4.74 -7.74 19.86
CA THR A 185 5.23 -8.73 18.89
C THR A 185 4.12 -9.47 18.15
N ARG A 186 2.91 -9.55 18.74
CA ARG A 186 1.76 -10.17 18.05
C ARG A 186 1.30 -9.36 16.83
N GLY A 187 1.62 -8.07 16.79
CA GLY A 187 1.33 -7.20 15.65
C GLY A 187 1.98 -7.67 14.35
N GLU A 188 3.19 -8.24 14.41
CA GLU A 188 3.87 -8.78 13.21
C GLU A 188 3.05 -9.91 12.57
N MET A 189 2.53 -10.83 13.38
CA MET A 189 1.67 -11.90 12.89
C MET A 189 0.38 -11.34 12.26
N TYR A 190 -0.21 -10.29 12.85
CA TYR A 190 -1.40 -9.66 12.28
C TYR A 190 -1.12 -8.98 10.94
N ALA A 191 0.04 -8.36 10.78
CA ALA A 191 0.46 -7.80 9.50
C ALA A 191 0.65 -8.89 8.43
N MET A 192 1.22 -10.04 8.77
CA MET A 192 1.35 -11.18 7.86
C MET A 192 -0.01 -11.74 7.43
N ILE A 193 -0.98 -11.83 8.35
CA ILE A 193 -2.36 -12.24 8.05
C ILE A 193 -3.00 -11.21 7.10
N GLU A 194 -2.84 -9.92 7.36
CA GLU A 194 -3.35 -8.84 6.50
C GLU A 194 -2.74 -8.92 5.09
N ALA A 195 -1.43 -9.21 4.97
CA ALA A 195 -0.78 -9.39 3.67
C ALA A 195 -1.41 -10.54 2.86
N GLY A 196 -1.84 -11.62 3.53
CA GLY A 196 -2.61 -12.69 2.90
C GLY A 196 -3.98 -12.23 2.40
N HIS A 197 -4.70 -11.39 3.16
CA HIS A 197 -5.98 -10.80 2.72
C HIS A 197 -5.79 -9.91 1.49
N VAL A 198 -4.78 -9.03 1.52
CA VAL A 198 -4.42 -8.16 0.40
C VAL A 198 -4.06 -8.98 -0.85
N GLY A 199 -3.23 -10.01 -0.68
CA GLY A 199 -2.84 -10.91 -1.75
C GLY A 199 -4.05 -11.62 -2.38
N GLN A 200 -4.98 -12.11 -1.57
CA GLN A 200 -6.20 -12.75 -2.07
C GLN A 200 -7.11 -11.76 -2.80
N ASN A 201 -7.26 -10.53 -2.30
CA ASN A 201 -8.03 -9.50 -2.99
C ASN A 201 -7.43 -9.21 -4.38
N ILE A 202 -6.10 -9.09 -4.49
CA ILE A 202 -5.40 -8.90 -5.77
C ILE A 202 -5.69 -10.07 -6.72
N PHE A 203 -5.63 -11.31 -6.24
CA PHE A 203 -5.94 -12.49 -7.07
C PHE A 203 -7.37 -12.48 -7.62
N LEU A 204 -8.35 -12.22 -6.75
CA LEU A 204 -9.77 -12.20 -7.13
C LEU A 204 -10.07 -11.05 -8.09
N GLN A 205 -9.50 -9.88 -7.83
CA GLN A 205 -9.69 -8.73 -8.71
C GLN A 205 -8.99 -8.93 -10.07
N ALA A 206 -7.79 -9.52 -10.08
CA ALA A 206 -7.11 -9.86 -11.33
C ALA A 206 -7.97 -10.81 -12.17
N GLU A 207 -8.52 -11.86 -11.55
CA GLU A 207 -9.43 -12.81 -12.23
C GLU A 207 -10.65 -12.10 -12.81
N ALA A 208 -11.29 -11.22 -12.01
CA ALA A 208 -12.47 -10.46 -12.45
C ALA A 208 -12.19 -9.48 -13.60
N LEU A 209 -10.92 -9.05 -13.75
CA LEU A 209 -10.48 -8.17 -14.85
C LEU A 209 -9.96 -8.95 -16.09
N GLY A 210 -10.07 -10.28 -16.11
CA GLY A 210 -9.48 -11.11 -17.16
C GLY A 210 -7.95 -11.17 -17.10
N LEU A 211 -7.36 -10.74 -16.01
CA LEU A 211 -5.94 -10.83 -15.71
C LEU A 211 -5.62 -12.10 -14.92
N ARG A 212 -4.34 -12.35 -14.71
CA ARG A 212 -3.82 -13.43 -13.89
C ARG A 212 -2.78 -12.91 -12.93
N ALA A 213 -2.67 -13.54 -11.77
CA ALA A 213 -1.67 -13.20 -10.78
C ALA A 213 -0.80 -14.41 -10.41
N GLY A 214 0.45 -14.15 -10.05
CA GLY A 214 1.33 -15.05 -9.34
C GLY A 214 1.57 -14.58 -7.92
N ILE A 215 2.18 -15.41 -7.09
CA ILE A 215 2.60 -15.04 -5.73
C ILE A 215 3.97 -15.62 -5.45
N VAL A 216 4.84 -14.81 -4.85
CA VAL A 216 6.20 -15.14 -4.47
C VAL A 216 6.44 -14.68 -3.04
N GLY A 217 6.81 -15.64 -2.17
CA GLY A 217 7.26 -15.37 -0.80
C GLY A 217 8.75 -15.70 -0.61
N ALA A 218 9.40 -16.29 -1.62
CA ALA A 218 10.81 -16.69 -1.56
C ALA A 218 11.68 -15.62 -2.26
N PHE A 219 12.30 -14.73 -1.47
CA PHE A 219 13.17 -13.65 -1.94
C PHE A 219 14.13 -13.19 -0.82
N HIS A 220 15.17 -12.45 -1.19
CA HIS A 220 16.06 -11.77 -0.26
C HIS A 220 15.52 -10.37 0.06
N GLY A 221 14.92 -10.20 1.25
CA GLY A 221 14.19 -8.98 1.65
C GLY A 221 15.01 -7.69 1.50
N ASN A 222 16.26 -7.68 1.99
CA ASN A 222 17.15 -6.53 1.86
C ASN A 222 17.43 -6.13 0.40
N ASP A 223 17.50 -7.11 -0.50
CA ASP A 223 17.69 -6.85 -1.91
C ASP A 223 16.43 -6.29 -2.57
N VAL A 224 15.25 -6.79 -2.18
CA VAL A 224 13.96 -6.21 -2.59
C VAL A 224 13.86 -4.75 -2.17
N ILE A 225 14.17 -4.42 -0.89
CA ILE A 225 14.19 -3.04 -0.37
C ILE A 225 15.09 -2.16 -1.24
N ARG A 226 16.31 -2.62 -1.57
CA ARG A 226 17.27 -1.88 -2.35
C ARG A 226 16.79 -1.65 -3.78
N VAL A 227 16.30 -2.69 -4.46
CA VAL A 227 15.82 -2.63 -5.85
C VAL A 227 14.58 -1.77 -5.96
N MET A 228 13.63 -1.95 -5.05
CA MET A 228 12.35 -1.22 -5.04
C MET A 228 12.44 0.17 -4.41
N LYS A 229 13.64 0.61 -3.98
CA LYS A 229 13.84 1.94 -3.33
C LYS A 229 12.89 2.17 -2.14
N ILE A 230 12.57 1.10 -1.43
CA ILE A 230 11.68 1.12 -0.26
C ILE A 230 12.45 1.60 0.97
N SER A 231 11.78 2.24 1.93
CA SER A 231 12.39 2.58 3.22
C SER A 231 12.86 1.33 3.97
N ARG A 232 14.00 1.42 4.67
CA ARG A 232 14.51 0.33 5.51
C ARG A 232 13.65 0.01 6.73
N SER A 233 12.66 0.85 7.04
CA SER A 233 11.65 0.58 8.09
C SER A 233 10.55 -0.37 7.62
N HIS A 234 10.53 -0.75 6.35
CA HIS A 234 9.55 -1.64 5.76
C HIS A 234 10.14 -3.00 5.46
N ASP A 235 9.41 -4.06 5.78
CA ASP A 235 9.76 -5.43 5.43
C ASP A 235 8.88 -5.94 4.28
N PRO A 236 9.47 -6.36 3.14
CA PRO A 236 8.74 -7.02 2.07
C PRO A 236 8.18 -8.35 2.54
N LEU A 237 6.87 -8.57 2.30
CA LEU A 237 6.16 -9.79 2.71
C LEU A 237 5.79 -10.67 1.53
N LEU A 238 5.31 -10.08 0.43
CA LEU A 238 4.88 -10.80 -0.77
C LEU A 238 5.21 -10.00 -2.03
N ILE A 239 5.50 -10.71 -3.12
CA ILE A 239 5.55 -10.15 -4.47
C ILE A 239 4.47 -10.83 -5.31
N LEU A 240 3.64 -10.03 -5.98
CA LEU A 240 2.56 -10.52 -6.85
C LEU A 240 2.74 -9.97 -8.26
N PRO A 241 3.33 -10.74 -9.19
CA PRO A 241 3.28 -10.44 -10.59
C PRO A 241 1.85 -10.53 -11.11
N VAL A 242 1.40 -9.53 -11.88
CA VAL A 242 0.05 -9.44 -12.46
C VAL A 242 0.14 -9.09 -13.93
N GLY A 243 -0.66 -9.75 -14.76
CA GLY A 243 -0.72 -9.53 -16.20
C GLY A 243 -1.70 -10.46 -16.89
N TYR A 244 -1.73 -10.42 -18.21
CA TYR A 244 -2.50 -11.41 -18.99
C TYR A 244 -1.75 -12.75 -19.00
N GLY A 245 -2.45 -13.84 -18.69
CA GLY A 245 -1.88 -15.19 -18.72
C GLY A 245 -1.58 -15.64 -20.16
N ALA A 246 -0.45 -16.35 -20.32
CA ALA A 246 -0.09 -17.01 -21.59
C ALA A 246 -0.69 -18.41 -21.65
#